data_b8819820a5b36c0354401e440b668c11
#
_entry.id   b8819820a5b36c0354401e440b668c11
#
_cell.length_a   1.000
_cell.length_b   1.000
_cell.length_c   1.000
_cell.angle_alpha   90.00
_cell.angle_beta   90.00
_cell.angle_gamma   90.00
#
_symmetry.space_group_name_H-M   'P 1'
#
loop_
_entity.id
_entity.type
_entity.pdbx_description
1 polymer ?
#
loop_
_entity_poly.entity_id
_entity_poly.type
_entity_poly.pdbx_seq_one_letter_code
_entity_poly.pdbx_strand_id
1 'polypeptide(L)'
;MKNIHIVSFLLLLGLIYYSISGLMPQKISSLKTPTTEFSTERALVPLREISKTPHYVGSPENKNVREFLMKSLKNLGLSPETQKGYVFDEKRKTLSQPINIIAKIKGYESQKALLIFSHYDSALTPSFGASDAGSGVVTILESVRAFIASGEKPKN
;
A
#
# COMPACT_ATOMS: atom_id res chain seq x y z
N MET A 1 -42.76 -29.50 2.17
CA MET A 1 -41.93 -28.79 1.18
C MET A 1 -41.51 -27.38 1.58
N LYS A 2 -42.37 -26.53 2.16
CA LYS A 2 -42.01 -25.16 2.59
C LYS A 2 -40.79 -25.08 3.55
N ASN A 3 -40.66 -26.01 4.48
CA ASN A 3 -39.59 -26.01 5.47
C ASN A 3 -38.20 -26.29 4.88
N ILE A 4 -38.11 -27.06 3.80
CA ILE A 4 -36.82 -27.38 3.18
C ILE A 4 -36.19 -26.14 2.50
N HIS A 5 -37.00 -25.27 1.92
CA HIS A 5 -36.53 -24.02 1.32
C HIS A 5 -36.02 -23.04 2.38
N ILE A 6 -36.68 -23.00 3.55
CA ILE A 6 -36.23 -22.17 4.66
C ILE A 6 -34.89 -22.67 5.20
N VAL A 7 -34.74 -23.97 5.40
CA VAL A 7 -33.47 -24.59 5.86
C VAL A 7 -32.35 -24.33 4.86
N SER A 8 -32.62 -24.55 3.55
CA SER A 8 -31.62 -24.28 2.51
C SER A 8 -31.20 -22.80 2.47
N PHE A 9 -32.16 -21.90 2.63
CA PHE A 9 -31.86 -20.44 2.68
C PHE A 9 -30.99 -20.08 3.89
N LEU A 10 -31.31 -20.61 5.07
CA LEU A 10 -30.51 -20.36 6.28
C LEU A 10 -29.11 -20.95 6.17
N LEU A 11 -28.97 -22.14 5.59
CA LEU A 11 -27.65 -22.73 5.33
C LEU A 11 -26.83 -21.87 4.36
N LEU A 12 -27.44 -21.36 3.29
CA LEU A 12 -26.77 -20.49 2.34
C LEU A 12 -26.31 -19.21 3.02
N LEU A 13 -27.16 -18.56 3.82
CA LEU A 13 -26.79 -17.38 4.59
C LEU A 13 -25.64 -17.67 5.57
N GLY A 14 -25.69 -18.82 6.24
CA GLY A 14 -24.62 -19.24 7.15
C GLY A 14 -23.29 -19.45 6.43
N LEU A 15 -23.30 -20.06 5.25
CA LEU A 15 -22.11 -20.26 4.41
C LEU A 15 -21.54 -18.91 3.91
N ILE A 16 -22.41 -17.99 3.47
CA ILE A 16 -22.00 -16.65 3.05
C ILE A 16 -21.35 -15.90 4.23
N TYR A 17 -22.01 -15.92 5.39
CA TYR A 17 -21.47 -15.28 6.59
C TYR A 17 -20.11 -15.86 7.00
N TYR A 18 -20.00 -17.20 7.03
CA TYR A 18 -18.76 -17.89 7.36
C TYR A 18 -17.62 -17.53 6.39
N SER A 19 -17.92 -17.54 5.08
CA SER A 19 -16.95 -17.21 4.05
C SER A 19 -16.45 -15.77 4.18
N ILE A 20 -17.35 -14.80 4.40
CA ILE A 20 -16.99 -13.39 4.56
C ILE A 20 -16.20 -13.18 5.87
N SER A 21 -16.66 -13.75 6.99
CA SER A 21 -16.00 -13.58 8.28
C SER A 21 -14.59 -14.19 8.31
N GLY A 22 -14.36 -15.28 7.54
CA GLY A 22 -13.03 -15.87 7.39
C GLY A 22 -12.04 -15.03 6.58
N LEU A 23 -12.54 -14.13 5.73
CA LEU A 23 -11.72 -13.20 4.94
C LEU A 23 -11.41 -11.89 5.68
N MET A 24 -12.19 -11.58 6.72
CA MET A 24 -12.01 -10.33 7.47
C MET A 24 -10.89 -10.46 8.50
N PRO A 25 -10.01 -9.45 8.62
CA PRO A 25 -8.97 -9.43 9.65
C PRO A 25 -9.60 -9.47 11.05
N GLN A 26 -9.23 -10.48 11.83
CA GLN A 26 -9.77 -10.67 13.19
C GLN A 26 -9.08 -9.77 14.22
N LYS A 27 -7.84 -9.37 13.95
CA LYS A 27 -7.04 -8.53 14.84
C LYS A 27 -6.32 -7.45 14.06
N ILE A 28 -6.38 -6.23 14.58
CA ILE A 28 -5.64 -5.07 14.07
C ILE A 28 -4.53 -4.78 15.08
N SER A 29 -3.28 -4.78 14.63
CA SER A 29 -2.14 -4.41 15.47
C SER A 29 -2.18 -2.91 15.78
N SER A 30 -2.13 -2.59 17.08
CA SER A 30 -2.32 -1.23 17.59
C SER A 30 -1.06 -0.37 17.52
N LEU A 31 -1.18 0.93 17.80
CA LEU A 31 -0.03 1.84 17.95
C LEU A 31 0.95 1.40 19.05
N LYS A 32 0.48 0.61 20.05
CA LYS A 32 1.30 0.09 21.14
C LYS A 32 2.17 -1.13 20.75
N THR A 33 1.93 -1.68 19.55
CA THR A 33 2.78 -2.76 19.01
C THR A 33 4.25 -2.33 19.01
N PRO A 34 5.20 -3.19 19.41
CA PRO A 34 6.63 -2.86 19.42
C PRO A 34 7.09 -2.19 18.13
N THR A 35 8.04 -1.28 18.22
CA THR A 35 8.53 -0.56 17.04
C THR A 35 9.25 -1.46 16.04
N THR A 36 9.73 -2.61 16.46
CA THR A 36 10.36 -3.63 15.62
C THR A 36 9.35 -4.50 14.86
N GLU A 37 8.05 -4.30 15.11
CA GLU A 37 6.98 -5.06 14.49
C GLU A 37 6.07 -4.16 13.64
N PHE A 38 5.38 -4.76 12.67
CA PHE A 38 4.39 -4.08 11.85
C PHE A 38 3.16 -3.69 12.68
N SER A 39 2.70 -2.46 12.53
CA SER A 39 1.45 -1.99 13.14
C SER A 39 0.48 -1.48 12.08
N THR A 40 -0.70 -2.09 12.02
CA THR A 40 -1.77 -1.64 11.13
C THR A 40 -2.21 -0.20 11.45
N GLU A 41 -2.35 0.13 12.74
CA GLU A 41 -2.74 1.50 13.11
C GLU A 41 -1.68 2.53 12.72
N ARG A 42 -0.38 2.20 12.81
CA ARG A 42 0.68 3.08 12.30
C ARG A 42 0.63 3.23 10.79
N ALA A 43 0.38 2.15 10.06
CA ALA A 43 0.23 2.19 8.60
C ALA A 43 -0.98 3.02 8.15
N LEU A 44 -2.06 3.03 8.91
CA LEU A 44 -3.24 3.84 8.60
C LEU A 44 -3.01 5.36 8.70
N VAL A 45 -2.02 5.82 9.46
CA VAL A 45 -1.71 7.25 9.57
C VAL A 45 -1.27 7.83 8.21
N PRO A 46 -0.21 7.33 7.55
CA PRO A 46 0.15 7.80 6.21
C PRO A 46 -0.92 7.47 5.15
N LEU A 47 -1.70 6.39 5.31
CA LEU A 47 -2.78 6.10 4.37
C LEU A 47 -3.82 7.23 4.33
N ARG A 48 -4.25 7.69 5.49
CA ARG A 48 -5.20 8.82 5.58
C ARG A 48 -4.64 10.09 4.95
N GLU A 49 -3.33 10.29 5.04
CA GLU A 49 -2.67 11.46 4.43
C GLU A 49 -2.67 11.41 2.91
N ILE A 50 -2.24 10.29 2.33
CA ILE A 50 -2.12 10.14 0.88
C ILE A 50 -3.47 9.95 0.17
N SER A 51 -4.53 9.61 0.92
CA SER A 51 -5.87 9.35 0.39
C SER A 51 -6.86 10.48 0.68
N LYS A 52 -6.41 11.71 0.88
CA LYS A 52 -7.30 12.86 1.15
C LYS A 52 -8.05 13.33 -0.09
N THR A 53 -7.42 13.20 -1.23
CA THR A 53 -7.92 13.68 -2.52
C THR A 53 -7.54 12.71 -3.64
N PRO A 54 -8.28 12.67 -4.74
CA PRO A 54 -7.83 11.98 -5.95
C PRO A 54 -6.47 12.53 -6.40
N HIS A 55 -5.54 11.63 -6.69
CA HIS A 55 -4.14 11.97 -6.99
C HIS A 55 -3.59 11.13 -8.14
N TYR A 56 -4.30 11.18 -9.28
CA TYR A 56 -3.89 10.48 -10.50
C TYR A 56 -2.59 11.07 -11.08
N VAL A 57 -1.90 10.29 -11.91
CA VAL A 57 -0.66 10.71 -12.58
C VAL A 57 -0.85 12.03 -13.31
N GLY A 58 0.00 13.01 -13.00
CA GLY A 58 -0.03 14.36 -13.59
C GLY A 58 -0.84 15.38 -12.80
N SER A 59 -1.61 14.99 -11.79
CA SER A 59 -2.30 15.96 -10.93
C SER A 59 -1.34 16.65 -9.94
N PRO A 60 -1.66 17.86 -9.49
CA PRO A 60 -0.92 18.51 -8.39
C PRO A 60 -0.89 17.67 -7.12
N GLU A 61 -1.98 16.99 -6.81
CA GLU A 61 -2.14 16.14 -5.64
C GLU A 61 -1.19 14.93 -5.70
N ASN A 62 -0.95 14.37 -6.89
CA ASN A 62 0.05 13.31 -7.07
C ASN A 62 1.47 13.79 -6.74
N LYS A 63 1.79 15.05 -7.05
CA LYS A 63 3.04 15.67 -6.62
C LYS A 63 3.12 15.76 -5.09
N ASN A 64 2.05 16.20 -4.43
CA ASN A 64 1.99 16.32 -2.97
C ASN A 64 2.17 14.96 -2.28
N VAL A 65 1.49 13.92 -2.79
CA VAL A 65 1.65 12.53 -2.30
C VAL A 65 3.10 12.06 -2.48
N ARG A 66 3.69 12.30 -3.65
CA ARG A 66 5.10 11.95 -3.90
C ARG A 66 6.05 12.65 -2.93
N GLU A 67 5.88 13.93 -2.70
CA GLU A 67 6.71 14.71 -1.76
C GLU A 67 6.56 14.19 -0.32
N PHE A 68 5.33 13.85 0.09
CA PHE A 68 5.07 13.22 1.38
C PHE A 68 5.79 11.87 1.52
N LEU A 69 5.71 10.99 0.52
CA LEU A 69 6.37 9.70 0.53
C LEU A 69 7.90 9.82 0.52
N MET A 70 8.44 10.73 -0.28
CA MET A 70 9.88 11.04 -0.30
C MET A 70 10.36 11.50 1.08
N LYS A 71 9.61 12.39 1.74
CA LYS A 71 9.90 12.84 3.10
C LYS A 71 9.82 11.71 4.11
N SER A 72 8.80 10.87 4.01
CA SER A 72 8.62 9.72 4.90
C SER A 72 9.80 8.74 4.82
N LEU A 73 10.26 8.42 3.62
CA LEU A 73 11.43 7.56 3.41
C LEU A 73 12.72 8.20 3.94
N LYS A 74 12.90 9.51 3.74
CA LYS A 74 14.05 10.25 4.32
C LYS A 74 14.04 10.22 5.84
N ASN A 75 12.88 10.38 6.47
CA ASN A 75 12.74 10.30 7.92
C ASN A 75 13.10 8.92 8.49
N LEU A 76 13.02 7.87 7.67
CA LEU A 76 13.49 6.53 8.00
C LEU A 76 15.02 6.33 7.78
N GLY A 77 15.74 7.40 7.41
CA GLY A 77 17.19 7.33 7.15
C GLY A 77 17.54 6.83 5.76
N LEU A 78 16.57 6.69 4.87
CA LEU A 78 16.82 6.27 3.49
C LEU A 78 17.14 7.45 2.58
N SER A 79 17.74 7.18 1.43
CA SER A 79 18.03 8.14 0.36
C SER A 79 17.14 7.84 -0.86
N PRO A 80 15.86 8.25 -0.85
CA PRO A 80 14.99 8.00 -1.97
C PRO A 80 15.34 8.86 -3.17
N GLU A 81 15.26 8.27 -4.34
CA GLU A 81 15.46 8.89 -5.65
C GLU A 81 14.17 8.86 -6.47
N THR A 82 14.07 9.72 -7.48
CA THR A 82 12.96 9.69 -8.43
C THR A 82 13.44 9.28 -9.82
N GLN A 83 12.66 8.41 -10.45
CA GLN A 83 12.84 8.04 -11.85
C GLN A 83 11.63 8.53 -12.65
N LYS A 84 11.88 9.32 -13.69
CA LYS A 84 10.85 9.86 -14.59
C LYS A 84 10.84 9.07 -15.89
N GLY A 85 9.67 8.87 -16.46
CA GLY A 85 9.50 8.24 -17.76
C GLY A 85 8.32 8.84 -18.51
N TYR A 86 8.20 8.52 -19.79
CA TYR A 86 7.01 8.81 -20.58
C TYR A 86 6.38 7.50 -21.01
N VAL A 87 5.05 7.44 -20.90
CA VAL A 87 4.26 6.29 -21.32
C VAL A 87 3.14 6.77 -22.23
N PHE A 88 3.07 6.19 -23.42
CA PHE A 88 1.96 6.40 -24.35
C PHE A 88 1.03 5.20 -24.28
N ASP A 89 -0.23 5.46 -23.90
CA ASP A 89 -1.29 4.45 -23.94
C ASP A 89 -1.99 4.53 -25.31
N GLU A 90 -1.74 3.54 -26.15
CA GLU A 90 -2.32 3.49 -27.51
C GLU A 90 -3.84 3.35 -27.49
N LYS A 91 -4.42 2.66 -26.51
CA LYS A 91 -5.88 2.46 -26.41
C LYS A 91 -6.59 3.75 -26.04
N ARG A 92 -6.04 4.48 -25.05
CA ARG A 92 -6.61 5.73 -24.55
C ARG A 92 -6.11 6.96 -25.32
N LYS A 93 -5.10 6.79 -26.20
CA LYS A 93 -4.42 7.90 -26.92
C LYS A 93 -3.91 8.98 -25.96
N THR A 94 -3.40 8.58 -24.80
CA THR A 94 -2.90 9.48 -23.76
C THR A 94 -1.41 9.34 -23.59
N LEU A 95 -0.72 10.46 -23.42
CA LEU A 95 0.68 10.52 -22.99
C LEU A 95 0.71 10.90 -21.51
N SER A 96 1.39 10.11 -20.70
CA SER A 96 1.58 10.39 -19.29
C SER A 96 3.07 10.40 -18.91
N GLN A 97 3.40 11.10 -17.83
CA GLN A 97 4.74 11.11 -17.26
C GLN A 97 4.69 10.56 -15.82
N PRO A 98 4.75 9.23 -15.66
CA PRO A 98 4.87 8.65 -14.34
C PRO A 98 6.24 8.99 -13.72
N ILE A 99 6.25 9.15 -12.40
CA ILE A 99 7.46 9.41 -11.62
C ILE A 99 7.53 8.35 -10.52
N ASN A 100 8.44 7.41 -10.66
CA ASN A 100 8.66 6.38 -9.65
C ASN A 100 9.50 6.94 -8.48
N ILE A 101 9.26 6.44 -7.28
CA ILE A 101 10.11 6.65 -6.10
C ILE A 101 10.86 5.35 -5.86
N ILE A 102 12.18 5.43 -5.74
CA ILE A 102 13.05 4.28 -5.50
C ILE A 102 13.86 4.54 -4.25
N ALA A 103 13.80 3.63 -3.28
CA ALA A 103 14.66 3.64 -2.12
C ALA A 103 15.32 2.26 -1.95
N LYS A 104 16.56 2.25 -1.48
CA LYS A 104 17.34 1.03 -1.32
C LYS A 104 17.76 0.84 0.12
N ILE A 105 17.59 -0.36 0.64
CA ILE A 105 18.21 -0.83 1.88
C ILE A 105 19.37 -1.74 1.46
N LYS A 106 20.59 -1.34 1.78
CA LYS A 106 21.77 -2.09 1.38
C LYS A 106 21.92 -3.34 2.23
N GLY A 107 21.98 -4.50 1.56
CA GLY A 107 22.34 -5.77 2.17
C GLY A 107 23.86 -5.91 2.40
N TYR A 108 24.25 -6.98 3.08
CA TYR A 108 25.65 -7.32 3.30
C TYR A 108 26.24 -8.24 2.19
N GLU A 109 25.36 -8.91 1.42
CA GLU A 109 25.72 -9.63 0.19
C GLU A 109 25.00 -8.97 -0.99
N SER A 110 25.70 -8.44 -1.98
CA SER A 110 25.09 -7.63 -3.05
C SER A 110 24.92 -8.35 -4.38
N GLN A 111 24.63 -9.64 -4.37
CA GLN A 111 24.49 -10.42 -5.63
C GLN A 111 23.05 -10.44 -6.17
N LYS A 112 22.06 -10.20 -5.32
CA LYS A 112 20.63 -10.21 -5.66
C LYS A 112 19.93 -9.05 -4.95
N ALA A 113 18.72 -8.72 -5.38
CA ALA A 113 17.88 -7.75 -4.70
C ALA A 113 16.45 -8.28 -4.65
N LEU A 114 15.79 -8.09 -3.51
CA LEU A 114 14.34 -8.23 -3.40
C LEU A 114 13.69 -6.90 -3.81
N LEU A 115 12.87 -6.92 -4.86
CA LEU A 115 12.06 -5.78 -5.27
C LEU A 115 10.68 -5.89 -4.65
N ILE A 116 10.30 -4.88 -3.85
CA ILE A 116 8.95 -4.71 -3.31
C ILE A 116 8.40 -3.40 -3.87
N PHE A 117 7.22 -3.44 -4.46
CA PHE A 117 6.65 -2.25 -5.10
C PHE A 117 5.13 -2.18 -4.98
N SER A 118 4.61 -0.97 -5.09
CA SER A 118 3.19 -0.63 -5.21
C SER A 118 3.08 0.67 -5.99
N HIS A 119 1.93 0.97 -6.59
CA HIS A 119 1.71 2.29 -7.18
C HIS A 119 1.10 3.25 -6.16
N TYR A 120 1.44 4.53 -6.28
CA TYR A 120 0.95 5.56 -5.36
C TYR A 120 -0.01 6.57 -6.01
N ASP A 121 -0.31 6.40 -7.28
CA ASP A 121 -1.32 7.17 -7.97
C ASP A 121 -2.72 6.56 -7.75
N SER A 122 -3.74 7.40 -7.75
CA SER A 122 -5.13 6.95 -7.81
C SER A 122 -5.58 6.78 -9.27
N ALA A 123 -6.69 6.09 -9.48
CA ALA A 123 -7.32 6.02 -10.79
C ALA A 123 -7.71 7.42 -11.30
N LEU A 124 -7.82 7.57 -12.64
CA LEU A 124 -8.28 8.79 -13.31
C LEU A 124 -9.81 8.98 -13.15
N THR A 125 -10.31 8.74 -11.97
CA THR A 125 -11.71 8.86 -11.54
C THR A 125 -11.74 9.56 -10.19
N PRO A 126 -12.89 9.92 -9.63
CA PRO A 126 -12.98 10.45 -8.27
C PRO A 126 -12.59 9.46 -7.17
N SER A 127 -11.60 8.60 -7.42
CA SER A 127 -11.06 7.63 -6.45
C SER A 127 -9.97 8.27 -5.60
N PHE A 128 -10.06 8.07 -4.30
CA PHE A 128 -9.05 8.51 -3.34
C PHE A 128 -7.83 7.56 -3.26
N GLY A 129 -7.82 6.45 -4.00
CA GLY A 129 -6.69 5.52 -4.06
C GLY A 129 -6.31 4.82 -2.75
N ALA A 130 -7.20 4.79 -1.74
CA ALA A 130 -6.86 4.22 -0.43
C ALA A 130 -6.63 2.71 -0.49
N SER A 131 -7.54 1.98 -1.14
CA SER A 131 -7.44 0.53 -1.33
C SER A 131 -6.49 0.18 -2.48
N ASP A 132 -6.60 0.90 -3.59
CA ASP A 132 -5.89 0.66 -4.84
C ASP A 132 -5.06 1.92 -5.21
N ALA A 133 -3.74 1.99 -4.89
CA ALA A 133 -3.03 0.99 -4.08
C ALA A 133 -2.33 1.63 -2.88
N GLY A 134 -2.92 2.69 -2.30
CA GLY A 134 -2.39 3.35 -1.11
C GLY A 134 -2.14 2.38 0.06
N SER A 135 -3.01 1.37 0.22
CA SER A 135 -2.82 0.30 1.21
C SER A 135 -1.51 -0.46 1.00
N GLY A 136 -1.16 -0.78 -0.24
CA GLY A 136 0.12 -1.41 -0.59
C GLY A 136 1.30 -0.50 -0.27
N VAL A 137 1.20 0.78 -0.61
CA VAL A 137 2.25 1.79 -0.33
C VAL A 137 2.54 1.89 1.16
N VAL A 138 1.51 2.04 2.00
CA VAL A 138 1.73 2.20 3.45
C VAL A 138 2.13 0.89 4.13
N THR A 139 1.72 -0.25 3.58
CA THR A 139 2.21 -1.56 4.02
C THR A 139 3.72 -1.67 3.81
N ILE A 140 4.22 -1.28 2.64
CA ILE A 140 5.66 -1.23 2.37
C ILE A 140 6.35 -0.25 3.32
N LEU A 141 5.82 0.96 3.47
CA LEU A 141 6.42 1.99 4.32
C LEU A 141 6.52 1.55 5.79
N GLU A 142 5.45 0.96 6.35
CA GLU A 142 5.44 0.48 7.74
C GLU A 142 6.32 -0.77 7.92
N SER A 143 6.36 -1.67 6.94
CA SER A 143 7.27 -2.82 6.96
C SER A 143 8.73 -2.39 6.94
N VAL A 144 9.07 -1.43 6.09
CA VAL A 144 10.42 -0.83 6.04
C VAL A 144 10.76 -0.15 7.35
N ARG A 145 9.82 0.60 7.94
CA ARG A 145 10.02 1.22 9.25
C ARG A 145 10.30 0.20 10.34
N ALA A 146 9.50 -0.87 10.42
CA ALA A 146 9.67 -1.94 11.40
C ALA A 146 11.02 -2.66 11.22
N PHE A 147 11.37 -2.96 9.97
CA PHE A 147 12.63 -3.60 9.63
C PHE A 147 13.85 -2.74 10.03
N ILE A 148 13.83 -1.43 9.75
CA ILE A 148 14.92 -0.53 10.16
C ILE A 148 15.00 -0.45 11.70
N ALA A 149 13.84 -0.39 12.37
CA ALA A 149 13.78 -0.35 13.83
C ALA A 149 14.30 -1.65 14.50
N SER A 150 14.25 -2.79 13.83
CA SER A 150 14.82 -4.04 14.35
C SER A 150 16.35 -4.04 14.37
N GLY A 151 16.99 -3.15 13.62
CA GLY A 151 18.44 -3.13 13.47
C GLY A 151 19.01 -4.24 12.59
N GLU A 152 18.15 -5.07 12.02
CA GLU A 152 18.55 -6.13 11.11
C GLU A 152 19.03 -5.56 9.77
N LYS A 153 19.91 -6.28 9.10
CA LYS A 153 20.36 -5.98 7.74
C LYS A 153 19.94 -7.11 6.81
N PRO A 154 19.40 -6.80 5.63
CA PRO A 154 19.07 -7.83 4.68
C PRO A 154 20.35 -8.50 4.17
N LYS A 155 20.24 -9.75 3.75
CA LYS A 155 21.35 -10.46 3.11
C LYS A 155 21.64 -9.86 1.73
N ASN A 156 20.58 -9.59 0.98
CA ASN A 156 20.62 -9.06 -0.39
C ASN A 156 19.88 -7.73 -0.46
#